data_357a4ee7bd31acd7ea0744f565ca68ef
#
_entry.id   357a4ee7bd31acd7ea0744f565ca68ef
#
_cell.length_a   1.000
_cell.length_b   1.000
_cell.length_c   1.000
_cell.angle_alpha   90.00
_cell.angle_beta   90.00
_cell.angle_gamma   90.00
#
_symmetry.space_group_name_H-M   'P 1'
#
loop_
_entity.id
_entity.type
_entity.pdbx_description
1 polymer ?
#
loop_
_entity_poly.entity_id
_entity_poly.type
_entity_poly.pdbx_seq_one_letter_code
_entity_poly.pdbx_strand_id
1 'polypeptide(L)'
;MSEIEADDELSEAEAASLLPILIAPHRSLKTKARPVTPNDMDAVRALTPRMFTTMYRAPGIGLAAPQVDVLLRLVVIDLMAKDKSKPITLINPEILAVSEEWASREEGCLSLPDQYAEVSRPAKVRVAYHDLNGKRHEFDAEGLLAACVQHEIDHLNGVLFVDHLSTLKRNMILRRLAKEQKLKAQG
;
A
#
# COMPACT_ATOMS: atom_id res chain seq x y z
N MET A 1 -31.55 9.15 -24.40
CA MET A 1 -31.13 9.96 -23.25
C MET A 1 -29.75 9.46 -22.90
N SER A 2 -28.75 10.20 -23.31
CA SER A 2 -27.34 9.92 -23.03
C SER A 2 -27.08 10.27 -21.58
N GLU A 3 -26.74 9.27 -20.77
CA GLU A 3 -26.16 9.48 -19.46
C GLU A 3 -24.78 10.08 -19.69
N ILE A 4 -24.59 11.26 -19.18
CA ILE A 4 -23.40 12.08 -19.20
C ILE A 4 -22.37 11.29 -18.36
N GLU A 5 -21.32 10.80 -19.02
CA GLU A 5 -20.07 10.49 -18.34
C GLU A 5 -19.62 11.82 -17.71
N ALA A 6 -19.83 11.92 -16.40
CA ALA A 6 -19.21 12.99 -15.63
C ALA A 6 -17.70 12.69 -15.66
N ASP A 7 -16.99 13.36 -16.55
CA ASP A 7 -15.54 13.49 -16.44
C ASP A 7 -15.26 14.02 -15.04
N ASP A 8 -14.74 13.14 -14.18
CA ASP A 8 -14.34 13.44 -12.81
C ASP A 8 -13.01 14.21 -12.88
N GLU A 9 -13.09 15.44 -13.45
CA GLU A 9 -11.96 16.35 -13.49
C GLU A 9 -11.58 16.70 -12.05
N LEU A 10 -10.34 16.34 -11.69
CA LEU A 10 -9.72 16.72 -10.43
C LEU A 10 -9.76 18.23 -10.26
N SER A 11 -10.24 18.72 -9.12
CA SER A 11 -10.00 20.11 -8.75
C SER A 11 -8.48 20.36 -8.68
N GLU A 12 -8.05 21.60 -8.98
CA GLU A 12 -6.63 21.97 -8.90
C GLU A 12 -6.01 21.65 -7.54
N ALA A 13 -6.79 21.80 -6.46
CA ALA A 13 -6.34 21.47 -5.10
C ALA A 13 -6.15 19.96 -4.89
N GLU A 14 -7.02 19.13 -5.44
CA GLU A 14 -6.87 17.66 -5.38
C GLU A 14 -5.70 17.19 -6.24
N ALA A 15 -5.56 17.71 -7.46
CA ALA A 15 -4.42 17.43 -8.32
C ALA A 15 -3.08 17.79 -7.64
N ALA A 16 -3.02 18.94 -6.97
CA ALA A 16 -1.84 19.38 -6.21
C ALA A 16 -1.57 18.53 -4.96
N SER A 17 -2.58 17.82 -4.44
CA SER A 17 -2.44 16.93 -3.28
C SER A 17 -1.92 15.54 -3.62
N LEU A 18 -2.00 15.12 -4.89
CA LEU A 18 -1.54 13.80 -5.31
C LEU A 18 -0.03 13.63 -5.17
N LEU A 19 0.35 12.41 -4.79
CA LEU A 19 1.74 11.99 -4.66
C LEU A 19 2.09 11.05 -5.81
N PRO A 20 3.26 11.20 -6.46
CA PRO A 20 3.73 10.20 -7.42
C PRO A 20 3.94 8.85 -6.72
N ILE A 21 3.35 7.78 -7.27
CA ILE A 21 3.58 6.42 -6.79
C ILE A 21 4.80 5.86 -7.53
N LEU A 22 5.79 5.42 -6.77
CA LEU A 22 7.00 4.80 -7.31
C LEU A 22 6.68 3.45 -7.92
N ILE A 23 7.26 3.17 -9.08
CA ILE A 23 7.13 1.91 -9.81
C ILE A 23 8.40 1.09 -9.64
N ALA A 24 8.26 -0.21 -9.43
CA ALA A 24 9.39 -1.13 -9.34
C ALA A 24 10.13 -1.24 -10.70
N PRO A 25 11.47 -1.35 -10.69
CA PRO A 25 12.35 -1.33 -9.54
C PRO A 25 12.71 0.11 -9.14
N HIS A 26 12.46 0.47 -7.93
CA HIS A 26 12.94 1.73 -7.34
C HIS A 26 13.58 1.44 -5.99
N ARG A 27 14.71 2.09 -5.67
CA ARG A 27 15.48 1.76 -4.46
C ARG A 27 14.67 1.91 -3.17
N SER A 28 13.81 2.93 -3.11
CA SER A 28 12.97 3.19 -1.92
C SER A 28 12.00 2.05 -1.62
N LEU A 29 11.54 1.31 -2.66
CA LEU A 29 10.67 0.14 -2.50
C LEU A 29 11.41 -1.07 -1.89
N LYS A 30 12.74 -1.08 -1.93
CA LYS A 30 13.59 -2.14 -1.38
C LYS A 30 14.35 -1.70 -0.13
N THR A 31 14.08 -0.49 0.35
CA THR A 31 14.73 0.08 1.54
C THR A 31 13.81 -0.07 2.75
N LYS A 32 14.36 -0.53 3.87
CA LYS A 32 13.64 -0.59 5.14
C LYS A 32 13.34 0.81 5.65
N ALA A 33 12.06 1.11 5.89
CA ALA A 33 11.62 2.37 6.46
C ALA A 33 11.99 2.47 7.95
N ARG A 34 12.41 3.66 8.37
CA ARG A 34 12.69 3.93 9.79
C ARG A 34 11.42 4.20 10.58
N PRO A 35 11.42 3.96 11.89
CA PRO A 35 10.31 4.34 12.74
C PRO A 35 9.98 5.83 12.68
N VAL A 36 8.70 6.15 12.78
CA VAL A 36 8.22 7.50 13.04
C VAL A 36 8.53 7.87 14.48
N THR A 37 9.10 9.04 14.68
CA THR A 37 9.39 9.62 16.01
C THR A 37 8.45 10.79 16.31
N PRO A 38 8.37 11.30 17.55
CA PRO A 38 7.57 12.48 17.86
C PRO A 38 7.90 13.70 16.98
N ASN A 39 9.14 13.84 16.55
CA ASN A 39 9.57 14.94 15.68
C ASN A 39 9.03 14.84 14.25
N ASP A 40 8.60 13.66 13.83
CA ASP A 40 8.03 13.42 12.49
C ASP A 40 6.52 13.69 12.43
N MET A 41 5.85 13.84 13.60
CA MET A 41 4.39 13.81 13.66
C MET A 41 3.69 14.90 12.84
N ASP A 42 4.26 16.10 12.77
CA ASP A 42 3.68 17.18 11.96
C ASP A 42 3.76 16.83 10.46
N ALA A 43 4.89 16.30 10.01
CA ALA A 43 5.05 15.81 8.64
C ALA A 43 4.11 14.63 8.33
N VAL A 44 3.95 13.70 9.27
CA VAL A 44 3.04 12.55 9.16
C VAL A 44 1.59 13.02 9.05
N ARG A 45 1.15 13.98 9.88
CA ARG A 45 -0.20 14.55 9.81
C ARG A 45 -0.46 15.26 8.48
N ALA A 46 0.53 15.94 7.93
CA ALA A 46 0.40 16.60 6.62
C ALA A 46 0.41 15.59 5.45
N LEU A 47 1.19 14.51 5.57
CA LEU A 47 1.32 13.49 4.52
C LEU A 47 0.10 12.55 4.45
N THR A 48 -0.47 12.16 5.58
CA THR A 48 -1.54 11.15 5.67
C THR A 48 -2.75 11.43 4.78
N PRO A 49 -3.35 12.63 4.77
CA PRO A 49 -4.47 12.95 3.87
C PRO A 49 -4.09 12.81 2.39
N ARG A 50 -2.89 13.23 2.03
CA ARG A 50 -2.38 13.11 0.66
C ARG A 50 -2.19 11.66 0.25
N MET A 51 -1.74 10.80 1.15
CA MET A 51 -1.64 9.36 0.91
C MET A 51 -3.01 8.73 0.66
N PHE A 52 -4.04 9.09 1.45
CA PHE A 52 -5.41 8.61 1.23
C PHE A 52 -5.94 9.07 -0.14
N THR A 53 -5.83 10.36 -0.48
CA THR A 53 -6.26 10.88 -1.78
C THR A 53 -5.55 10.14 -2.92
N THR A 54 -4.25 9.97 -2.83
CA THR A 54 -3.45 9.23 -3.83
C THR A 54 -3.91 7.78 -3.95
N MET A 55 -4.13 7.09 -2.82
CA MET A 55 -4.60 5.72 -2.78
C MET A 55 -5.97 5.56 -3.44
N TYR A 56 -6.93 6.42 -3.11
CA TYR A 56 -8.28 6.36 -3.68
C TYR A 56 -8.29 6.61 -5.18
N ARG A 57 -7.47 7.53 -5.66
CA ARG A 57 -7.36 7.85 -7.09
C ARG A 57 -6.66 6.76 -7.90
N ALA A 58 -5.80 5.97 -7.28
CA ALA A 58 -5.00 4.94 -7.96
C ALA A 58 -5.70 3.62 -8.36
N PRO A 59 -6.94 3.27 -8.15
CA PRO A 59 -7.73 3.00 -6.96
C PRO A 59 -7.16 1.81 -6.16
N GLY A 60 -6.64 2.07 -5.00
CA GLY A 60 -6.06 1.08 -4.08
C GLY A 60 -6.82 0.95 -2.77
N ILE A 61 -6.51 -0.09 -2.01
CA ILE A 61 -7.05 -0.34 -0.67
C ILE A 61 -6.02 -0.16 0.44
N GLY A 62 -4.75 -0.01 0.08
CA GLY A 62 -3.63 0.26 0.97
C GLY A 62 -2.52 1.02 0.26
N LEU A 63 -1.75 1.78 1.01
CA LEU A 63 -0.57 2.51 0.53
C LEU A 63 0.41 2.71 1.69
N ALA A 64 1.66 2.36 1.45
CA ALA A 64 2.76 2.58 2.39
C ALA A 64 3.61 3.78 1.98
N ALA A 65 4.11 4.53 2.95
CA ALA A 65 4.90 5.73 2.69
C ALA A 65 6.12 5.52 1.78
N PRO A 66 6.86 4.37 1.83
CA PRO A 66 7.92 4.11 0.86
C PRO A 66 7.48 4.13 -0.61
N GLN A 67 6.22 3.83 -0.90
CA GLN A 67 5.67 3.87 -2.26
C GLN A 67 5.53 5.30 -2.81
N VAL A 68 5.58 6.30 -1.95
CA VAL A 68 5.58 7.73 -2.29
C VAL A 68 6.89 8.41 -1.90
N ASP A 69 7.97 7.64 -1.84
CA ASP A 69 9.35 8.05 -1.55
C ASP A 69 9.58 8.64 -0.15
N VAL A 70 8.77 8.26 0.81
CA VAL A 70 8.93 8.64 2.23
C VAL A 70 9.29 7.40 3.04
N LEU A 71 10.53 7.30 3.50
CA LEU A 71 11.06 6.13 4.21
C LEU A 71 10.71 6.15 5.72
N LEU A 72 9.42 6.34 6.01
CA LEU A 72 8.83 6.28 7.35
C LEU A 72 7.88 5.08 7.46
N ARG A 73 7.78 4.50 8.65
CA ARG A 73 6.86 3.40 8.95
C ARG A 73 5.44 3.91 9.13
N LEU A 74 4.83 4.30 8.01
CA LEU A 74 3.49 4.83 7.90
C LEU A 74 2.73 4.11 6.80
N VAL A 75 1.51 3.69 7.10
CA VAL A 75 0.59 2.99 6.19
C VAL A 75 -0.80 3.58 6.31
N VAL A 76 -1.51 3.68 5.20
CA VAL A 76 -2.94 3.98 5.15
C VAL A 76 -3.68 2.81 4.50
N ILE A 77 -4.84 2.44 5.05
CA ILE A 77 -5.68 1.35 4.57
C ILE A 77 -7.15 1.80 4.60
N ASP A 78 -7.87 1.50 3.54
CA ASP A 78 -9.32 1.54 3.50
C ASP A 78 -9.83 0.48 2.51
N LEU A 79 -10.46 -0.57 3.03
CA LEU A 79 -10.95 -1.67 2.19
C LEU A 79 -12.20 -1.31 1.39
N MET A 80 -12.88 -0.22 1.73
CA MET A 80 -14.15 0.20 1.11
C MET A 80 -15.20 -0.94 1.09
N ALA A 81 -15.18 -1.80 2.11
CA ALA A 81 -16.01 -2.99 2.17
C ALA A 81 -17.49 -2.63 2.22
N LYS A 82 -18.29 -3.18 1.28
CA LYS A 82 -19.73 -2.92 1.16
C LYS A 82 -20.07 -1.43 1.06
N ASP A 83 -19.26 -0.69 0.29
CA ASP A 83 -19.38 0.77 0.09
C ASP A 83 -19.31 1.58 1.39
N LYS A 84 -18.68 1.02 2.42
CA LYS A 84 -18.42 1.69 3.70
C LYS A 84 -16.93 1.99 3.83
N SER A 85 -16.59 3.26 3.78
CA SER A 85 -15.24 3.74 4.08
C SER A 85 -14.94 3.56 5.57
N LYS A 86 -13.80 2.95 5.87
CA LYS A 86 -13.22 2.84 7.21
C LYS A 86 -11.72 3.06 7.12
N PRO A 87 -11.29 4.31 6.92
CA PRO A 87 -9.87 4.62 6.79
C PRO A 87 -9.13 4.36 8.10
N ILE A 88 -7.99 3.72 8.00
CA ILE A 88 -7.09 3.43 9.12
C ILE A 88 -5.71 3.96 8.78
N THR A 89 -5.12 4.72 9.70
CA THR A 89 -3.72 5.16 9.63
C THR A 89 -2.91 4.37 10.64
N LEU A 90 -1.90 3.65 10.16
CA LEU A 90 -1.03 2.81 10.98
C LEU A 90 0.36 3.44 11.05
N ILE A 91 0.75 3.94 12.22
CA ILE A 91 2.09 4.46 12.49
C ILE A 91 2.86 3.41 13.27
N ASN A 92 4.07 3.09 12.80
CA ASN A 92 4.92 2.06 13.38
C ASN A 92 4.19 0.72 13.58
N PRO A 93 3.47 0.19 12.57
CA PRO A 93 2.75 -1.06 12.73
C PRO A 93 3.72 -2.22 12.96
N GLU A 94 3.28 -3.15 13.80
CA GLU A 94 4.01 -4.36 14.16
C GLU A 94 3.07 -5.56 14.19
N ILE A 95 3.48 -6.67 13.59
CA ILE A 95 2.76 -7.94 13.68
C ILE A 95 3.18 -8.63 14.98
N LEU A 96 2.24 -8.77 15.90
CA LEU A 96 2.47 -9.39 17.21
C LEU A 96 2.30 -10.91 17.18
N ALA A 97 1.38 -11.41 16.36
CA ALA A 97 1.09 -12.83 16.22
C ALA A 97 0.53 -13.14 14.84
N VAL A 98 0.74 -14.35 14.39
CA VAL A 98 0.19 -14.91 13.14
C VAL A 98 -0.46 -16.25 13.42
N SER A 99 -1.49 -16.60 12.63
CA SER A 99 -2.12 -17.92 12.68
C SER A 99 -1.20 -19.00 12.09
N GLU A 100 -1.40 -20.24 12.52
CA GLU A 100 -0.79 -21.42 11.86
C GLU A 100 -1.44 -21.70 10.50
N GLU A 101 -2.72 -21.37 10.35
CA GLU A 101 -3.46 -21.46 9.11
C GLU A 101 -2.97 -20.42 8.10
N TRP A 102 -2.82 -20.83 6.85
CA TRP A 102 -2.46 -19.98 5.72
C TRP A 102 -3.60 -19.85 4.74
N ALA A 103 -3.69 -18.71 4.07
CA ALA A 103 -4.64 -18.43 3.01
C ALA A 103 -3.92 -17.87 1.79
N SER A 104 -4.35 -18.33 0.61
CA SER A 104 -3.86 -17.83 -0.67
C SER A 104 -4.86 -16.86 -1.27
N ARG A 105 -4.37 -15.73 -1.77
CA ARG A 105 -5.16 -14.70 -2.46
C ARG A 105 -4.38 -14.13 -3.63
N GLU A 106 -5.09 -13.74 -4.67
CA GLU A 106 -4.49 -12.90 -5.70
C GLU A 106 -4.19 -11.52 -5.14
N GLU A 107 -2.94 -11.09 -5.27
CA GLU A 107 -2.46 -9.78 -4.87
C GLU A 107 -1.95 -8.99 -6.06
N GLY A 108 -2.17 -7.68 -6.01
CA GLY A 108 -1.56 -6.68 -6.86
C GLY A 108 -0.96 -5.57 -6.01
N CYS A 109 -0.30 -4.63 -6.63
CA CYS A 109 0.34 -3.52 -5.94
C CYS A 109 0.38 -2.28 -6.84
N LEU A 110 0.09 -1.11 -6.30
CA LEU A 110 0.14 0.15 -7.04
C LEU A 110 1.55 0.46 -7.58
N SER A 111 2.60 -0.10 -6.96
CA SER A 111 3.99 0.01 -7.43
C SER A 111 4.38 -1.04 -8.49
N LEU A 112 3.50 -1.99 -8.78
CA LEU A 112 3.61 -2.97 -9.86
C LEU A 112 2.31 -2.99 -10.67
N PRO A 113 2.00 -1.91 -11.40
CA PRO A 113 0.70 -1.78 -12.09
C PRO A 113 0.47 -2.92 -13.07
N ASP A 114 -0.79 -3.38 -13.13
CA ASP A 114 -1.26 -4.44 -14.02
C ASP A 114 -0.57 -5.82 -13.81
N GLN A 115 0.15 -5.99 -12.68
CA GLN A 115 0.78 -7.25 -12.32
C GLN A 115 0.06 -7.87 -11.11
N TYR A 116 -0.30 -9.14 -11.23
CA TYR A 116 -1.02 -9.89 -10.19
C TYR A 116 -0.42 -11.28 -10.06
N ALA A 117 -0.48 -11.83 -8.85
CA ALA A 117 -0.13 -13.21 -8.58
C ALA A 117 -0.78 -13.70 -7.29
N GLU A 118 -0.98 -15.01 -7.20
CA GLU A 118 -1.41 -15.65 -5.97
C GLU A 118 -0.28 -15.67 -4.95
N VAL A 119 -0.56 -15.13 -3.76
CA VAL A 119 0.36 -15.07 -2.63
C VAL A 119 -0.26 -15.78 -1.43
N SER A 120 0.50 -16.65 -0.78
CA SER A 120 0.11 -17.30 0.46
C SER A 120 0.66 -16.53 1.66
N ARG A 121 -0.21 -16.29 2.64
CA ARG A 121 0.11 -15.60 3.89
C ARG A 121 -0.61 -16.25 5.07
N PRO A 122 -0.13 -16.07 6.32
CA PRO A 122 -0.94 -16.38 7.49
C PRO A 122 -2.35 -15.79 7.35
N ALA A 123 -3.37 -16.60 7.61
CA ALA A 123 -4.79 -16.24 7.39
C ALA A 123 -5.27 -15.17 8.36
N LYS A 124 -4.67 -15.12 9.58
CA LYS A 124 -5.01 -14.15 10.63
C LYS A 124 -3.74 -13.57 11.23
N VAL A 125 -3.78 -12.30 11.58
CA VAL A 125 -2.68 -11.60 12.25
C VAL A 125 -3.20 -10.70 13.35
N ARG A 126 -2.44 -10.55 14.43
CA ARG A 126 -2.63 -9.51 15.43
C ARG A 126 -1.62 -8.40 15.18
N VAL A 127 -2.10 -7.16 15.10
CA VAL A 127 -1.30 -5.99 14.76
C VAL A 127 -1.39 -4.94 15.86
N ALA A 128 -0.24 -4.39 16.26
CA ALA A 128 -0.15 -3.20 17.08
C ALA A 128 0.28 -2.01 16.22
N TYR A 129 -0.21 -0.82 16.52
CA TYR A 129 0.16 0.42 15.83
C TYR A 129 -0.12 1.63 16.72
N HIS A 130 0.36 2.79 16.31
CA HIS A 130 -0.01 4.07 16.90
C HIS A 130 -0.86 4.88 15.92
N ASP A 131 -1.85 5.59 16.44
CA ASP A 131 -2.67 6.51 15.66
C ASP A 131 -2.00 7.90 15.55
N LEU A 132 -2.65 8.83 14.84
CA LEU A 132 -2.16 10.21 14.65
C LEU A 132 -2.07 11.02 15.96
N ASN A 133 -2.69 10.55 17.04
CA ASN A 133 -2.59 11.16 18.36
C ASN A 133 -1.49 10.52 19.24
N GLY A 134 -0.77 9.54 18.69
CA GLY A 134 0.27 8.81 19.39
C GLY A 134 -0.25 7.72 20.34
N LYS A 135 -1.56 7.43 20.30
CA LYS A 135 -2.16 6.36 21.11
C LYS A 135 -1.91 5.01 20.47
N ARG A 136 -1.46 4.04 21.28
CA ARG A 136 -1.26 2.66 20.87
C ARG A 136 -2.58 1.90 20.81
N HIS A 137 -2.78 1.16 19.72
CA HIS A 137 -3.91 0.29 19.47
C HIS A 137 -3.44 -1.11 19.08
N GLU A 138 -4.31 -2.09 19.27
CA GLU A 138 -4.14 -3.44 18.75
C GLU A 138 -5.45 -3.90 18.10
N PHE A 139 -5.36 -4.70 17.05
CA PHE A 139 -6.50 -5.35 16.42
C PHE A 139 -6.13 -6.70 15.82
N ASP A 140 -7.13 -7.56 15.73
CA ASP A 140 -7.04 -8.82 15.00
C ASP A 140 -7.58 -8.63 13.59
N ALA A 141 -6.82 -9.07 12.59
CA ALA A 141 -7.20 -9.01 11.18
C ALA A 141 -7.34 -10.42 10.61
N GLU A 142 -8.36 -10.62 9.80
CA GLU A 142 -8.58 -11.82 9.01
C GLU A 142 -9.04 -11.48 7.59
N GLY A 143 -9.04 -12.43 6.68
CA GLY A 143 -9.49 -12.24 5.30
C GLY A 143 -8.66 -11.19 4.55
N LEU A 144 -9.34 -10.34 3.80
CA LEU A 144 -8.69 -9.30 3.00
C LEU A 144 -7.91 -8.29 3.85
N LEU A 145 -8.39 -7.95 5.04
CA LEU A 145 -7.68 -7.04 5.95
C LEU A 145 -6.34 -7.65 6.40
N ALA A 146 -6.31 -8.95 6.73
CA ALA A 146 -5.06 -9.63 7.09
C ALA A 146 -4.05 -9.64 5.92
N ALA A 147 -4.52 -9.90 4.71
CA ALA A 147 -3.66 -9.85 3.52
C ALA A 147 -3.14 -8.43 3.27
N CYS A 148 -4.02 -7.43 3.32
CA CYS A 148 -3.68 -6.03 3.08
C CYS A 148 -2.65 -5.51 4.09
N VAL A 149 -2.89 -5.68 5.39
CA VAL A 149 -1.98 -5.16 6.42
C VAL A 149 -0.59 -5.82 6.34
N GLN A 150 -0.52 -7.11 6.04
CA GLN A 150 0.75 -7.81 5.83
C GLN A 150 1.49 -7.29 4.59
N HIS A 151 0.77 -7.06 3.49
CA HIS A 151 1.31 -6.47 2.26
C HIS A 151 1.91 -5.09 2.51
N GLU A 152 1.20 -4.23 3.24
CA GLU A 152 1.67 -2.87 3.53
C GLU A 152 2.85 -2.85 4.52
N ILE A 153 2.85 -3.73 5.52
CA ILE A 153 3.99 -3.88 6.44
C ILE A 153 5.23 -4.41 5.69
N ASP A 154 5.04 -5.30 4.71
CA ASP A 154 6.13 -5.74 3.82
C ASP A 154 6.80 -4.54 3.14
N HIS A 155 6.04 -3.59 2.60
CA HIS A 155 6.60 -2.37 2.01
C HIS A 155 7.49 -1.60 2.99
N LEU A 156 7.11 -1.54 4.27
CA LEU A 156 7.92 -0.91 5.31
C LEU A 156 9.25 -1.64 5.58
N ASN A 157 9.33 -2.91 5.21
CA ASN A 157 10.51 -3.75 5.33
C ASN A 157 11.28 -3.90 4.00
N GLY A 158 10.89 -3.18 2.95
CA GLY A 158 11.50 -3.26 1.63
C GLY A 158 11.17 -4.54 0.86
N VAL A 159 10.02 -5.16 1.15
CA VAL A 159 9.53 -6.40 0.54
C VAL A 159 8.33 -6.11 -0.36
N LEU A 160 8.32 -6.67 -1.57
CA LEU A 160 7.22 -6.63 -2.53
C LEU A 160 6.51 -7.98 -2.57
N PHE A 161 5.23 -8.01 -3.00
CA PHE A 161 4.49 -9.28 -3.05
C PHE A 161 5.15 -10.33 -3.95
N VAL A 162 5.85 -9.91 -5.00
CA VAL A 162 6.60 -10.80 -5.89
C VAL A 162 7.77 -11.51 -5.19
N ASP A 163 8.26 -10.98 -4.08
CA ASP A 163 9.32 -11.59 -3.29
C ASP A 163 8.84 -12.86 -2.55
N HIS A 164 7.53 -13.08 -2.43
CA HIS A 164 6.90 -14.30 -1.91
C HIS A 164 6.74 -15.40 -2.96
N LEU A 165 7.02 -15.11 -4.22
CA LEU A 165 6.87 -16.05 -5.33
C LEU A 165 8.18 -16.82 -5.61
N SER A 166 8.07 -17.89 -6.42
CA SER A 166 9.27 -18.54 -6.95
C SER A 166 10.12 -17.53 -7.75
N THR A 167 11.41 -17.75 -7.80
CA THR A 167 12.35 -16.91 -8.56
C THR A 167 11.92 -16.76 -10.03
N LEU A 168 11.42 -17.85 -10.63
CA LEU A 168 10.92 -17.83 -12.01
C LEU A 168 9.72 -16.89 -12.19
N LYS A 169 8.68 -17.05 -11.36
CA LYS A 169 7.47 -16.20 -11.41
C LYS A 169 7.80 -14.74 -11.14
N ARG A 170 8.58 -14.48 -10.11
CA ARG A 170 9.06 -13.14 -9.77
C ARG A 170 9.76 -12.46 -10.95
N ASN A 171 10.72 -13.14 -11.56
CA ASN A 171 11.49 -12.59 -12.69
C ASN A 171 10.60 -12.36 -13.92
N MET A 172 9.65 -13.25 -14.19
CA MET A 172 8.68 -13.07 -15.28
C MET A 172 7.85 -11.80 -15.10
N ILE A 173 7.31 -11.58 -13.90
CA ILE A 173 6.51 -10.39 -13.58
C ILE A 173 7.36 -9.12 -13.72
N LEU A 174 8.55 -9.08 -13.15
CA LEU A 174 9.41 -7.90 -13.20
C LEU A 174 9.87 -7.56 -14.63
N ARG A 175 10.14 -8.57 -15.48
CA ARG A 175 10.45 -8.36 -16.91
C ARG A 175 9.27 -7.80 -17.68
N ARG A 176 8.05 -8.34 -17.43
CA ARG A 176 6.82 -7.84 -18.06
C ARG A 176 6.58 -6.39 -17.68
N LEU A 177 6.65 -6.07 -16.38
CA LEU A 177 6.52 -4.71 -15.88
C LEU A 177 7.52 -3.76 -16.52
N ALA A 178 8.80 -4.12 -16.56
CA ALA A 178 9.84 -3.30 -17.19
C ALA A 178 9.56 -3.03 -18.68
N LYS A 179 9.07 -4.04 -19.42
CA LYS A 179 8.68 -3.88 -20.82
C LYS A 179 7.50 -2.91 -20.97
N GLU A 180 6.46 -3.05 -20.15
CA GLU A 180 5.28 -2.19 -20.19
C GLU A 180 5.63 -0.74 -19.84
N GLN A 181 6.46 -0.51 -18.82
CA GLN A 181 6.91 0.83 -18.47
C GLN A 181 7.73 1.48 -19.58
N LYS A 182 8.58 0.69 -20.27
CA LYS A 182 9.37 1.19 -21.39
C LYS A 182 8.48 1.59 -22.58
N LEU A 183 7.43 0.83 -22.86
CA LEU A 183 6.46 1.15 -23.92
C LEU A 183 5.67 2.43 -23.59
N LYS A 184 5.22 2.59 -22.34
CA LYS A 184 4.51 3.80 -21.88
C LYS A 184 5.39 5.06 -21.97
N ALA A 185 6.70 4.95 -21.77
CA ALA A 185 7.64 6.08 -21.86
C ALA A 185 7.96 6.50 -23.31
N GLN A 186 7.61 5.67 -24.33
CA GLN A 186 7.88 5.92 -25.76
C GLN A 186 6.68 6.46 -26.54
N GLY A 187 5.49 6.47 -25.92
CA GLY A 187 4.26 7.00 -26.49
C GLY A 187 3.91 8.34 -25.90
#